data_7cd999eef392e804629d6feecddeb7c5
#
_entry.id   7cd999eef392e804629d6feecddeb7c5
#
_cell.length_a   1.000
_cell.length_b   1.000
_cell.length_c   1.000
_cell.angle_alpha   90.00
_cell.angle_beta   90.00
_cell.angle_gamma   90.00
#
_symmetry.space_group_name_H-M   'P 1'
#
loop_
_entity.id
_entity.type
_entity.pdbx_description
1 polymer ?
#
loop_
_entity_poly.entity_id
_entity_poly.type
_entity_poly.pdbx_seq_one_letter_code
_entity_poly.pdbx_strand_id
1 'polypeptide(L)'
;MSFPVFKGAGYVLIHTPDMIIKNGTTCTVEQEVNPDSDFLKEVGSRIRSYEEVVNYLPNQVYIGNERPEILADKKLPWCEIENKGERRGKFGQIVPQNEFLALMQISDAFELVKLSEEFVESVRPAIESNYPELEPFFGLLKGTDISDAEELLTSHVAQGLYHEDKLVGYVKRAHDVDVNLNAHTMFENLVVKASGVVSALELLRSSEINKDEIDYVIECSEEACGDMNQRGGGNFAKSIAEMAGMTNATGSDTRGFCAGPSHALINAAALVKAGVYKNVMVVAGGASAKLGMNAKDHIKKGLPVLEDVVGGFAVLISENDGVNPVIRTDLVGKHTVGTGSAPQAVMTALITQGLDKAGLKIPDVDVFSVEMQNPDITKPAGAGNVPEANYKMIGALAVTRGEIEKKELKNFIANHGLPGWAPTQGHIPSGVPYVGFLIDDLTTGNKNRAMIVGKGSLFLGRMTNLFDGVSFIAERNQGIAEEVTSISKDEIRKIIAESMRNIALDMIEE
;
A
#
# COMPACT_ATOMS: atom_id res chain seq x y z
N MET A 1 26.87 -10.74 -4.14
CA MET A 1 25.54 -10.33 -4.60
C MET A 1 25.18 -9.03 -3.91
N SER A 2 24.87 -8.00 -4.70
CA SER A 2 24.47 -6.69 -4.20
C SER A 2 23.04 -6.74 -3.58
N PHE A 3 22.72 -5.80 -2.72
CA PHE A 3 21.35 -5.65 -2.19
C PHE A 3 20.44 -5.06 -3.27
N PRO A 4 19.17 -5.48 -3.37
CA PRO A 4 18.19 -4.84 -4.24
C PRO A 4 17.86 -3.42 -3.76
N VAL A 5 17.28 -2.60 -4.65
CA VAL A 5 16.97 -1.21 -4.37
C VAL A 5 15.47 -0.92 -4.49
N PHE A 6 15.00 0.11 -3.79
CA PHE A 6 13.73 0.77 -4.07
C PHE A 6 13.91 1.71 -5.26
N LYS A 7 13.25 1.46 -6.38
CA LYS A 7 13.43 2.24 -7.61
C LYS A 7 12.30 3.23 -7.88
N GLY A 8 11.10 2.97 -7.36
CA GLY A 8 9.96 3.85 -7.57
C GLY A 8 8.81 3.54 -6.64
N ALA A 9 7.90 4.50 -6.51
CA ALA A 9 6.63 4.35 -5.81
C ALA A 9 5.53 5.12 -6.55
N GLY A 10 4.32 4.56 -6.58
CA GLY A 10 3.13 5.16 -7.15
C GLY A 10 1.96 5.03 -6.18
N TYR A 11 1.13 6.06 -6.05
CA TYR A 11 0.02 6.10 -5.11
C TYR A 11 -1.26 6.59 -5.77
N VAL A 12 -2.40 6.12 -5.26
CA VAL A 12 -3.71 6.62 -5.68
C VAL A 12 -4.62 6.79 -4.47
N LEU A 13 -5.40 7.85 -4.48
CA LEU A 13 -6.59 8.02 -3.66
C LEU A 13 -7.78 8.21 -4.59
N ILE A 14 -8.83 7.44 -4.38
CA ILE A 14 -10.03 7.51 -5.21
C ILE A 14 -11.18 7.97 -4.33
N HIS A 15 -11.66 9.18 -4.57
CA HIS A 15 -12.81 9.71 -3.85
C HIS A 15 -14.08 8.99 -4.26
N THR A 16 -14.79 8.40 -3.31
CA THR A 16 -15.92 7.50 -3.54
C THR A 16 -17.14 7.83 -2.66
N PRO A 17 -17.71 9.05 -2.79
CA PRO A 17 -18.76 9.54 -1.91
C PRO A 17 -20.02 8.66 -1.90
N ASP A 18 -20.51 8.26 -3.07
CA ASP A 18 -21.69 7.39 -3.14
C ASP A 18 -21.41 5.97 -2.64
N MET A 19 -20.20 5.45 -2.87
CA MET A 19 -19.82 4.11 -2.40
C MET A 19 -19.83 3.99 -0.88
N ILE A 20 -19.58 5.05 -0.12
CA ILE A 20 -19.68 5.03 1.35
C ILE A 20 -21.09 4.63 1.76
N ILE A 21 -22.11 5.25 1.15
CA ILE A 21 -23.53 5.08 1.51
C ILE A 21 -24.09 3.78 0.94
N LYS A 22 -23.75 3.48 -0.33
CA LYS A 22 -24.40 2.43 -1.12
C LYS A 22 -23.67 1.08 -1.06
N ASN A 23 -22.37 1.09 -0.77
CA ASN A 23 -21.51 -0.10 -0.83
C ASN A 23 -20.64 -0.28 0.42
N GLY A 24 -20.42 0.77 1.24
CA GLY A 24 -19.61 0.70 2.47
C GLY A 24 -20.31 -0.14 3.54
N THR A 25 -19.60 -1.08 4.15
CA THR A 25 -20.15 -2.05 5.10
C THR A 25 -20.89 -1.39 6.27
N THR A 26 -20.38 -0.28 6.81
CA THR A 26 -21.01 0.43 7.93
C THR A 26 -22.40 0.94 7.56
N CYS A 27 -22.57 1.55 6.40
CA CYS A 27 -23.86 2.09 5.97
C CYS A 27 -24.82 0.98 5.53
N THR A 28 -24.36 -0.01 4.77
CA THR A 28 -25.23 -1.10 4.28
C THR A 28 -25.75 -1.97 5.42
N VAL A 29 -24.92 -2.32 6.39
CA VAL A 29 -25.34 -3.04 7.58
C VAL A 29 -26.31 -2.21 8.42
N GLU A 30 -26.08 -0.90 8.59
CA GLU A 30 -27.02 -0.03 9.33
C GLU A 30 -28.36 0.08 8.62
N GLN A 31 -28.40 0.11 7.29
CA GLN A 31 -29.63 0.09 6.49
C GLN A 31 -30.47 -1.18 6.75
N GLU A 32 -29.80 -2.33 6.94
CA GLU A 32 -30.48 -3.59 7.24
C GLU A 32 -31.00 -3.66 8.69
N VAL A 33 -30.16 -3.27 9.66
CA VAL A 33 -30.47 -3.50 11.07
C VAL A 33 -31.20 -2.34 11.76
N ASN A 34 -31.05 -1.12 11.24
CA ASN A 34 -31.65 0.09 11.83
C ASN A 34 -31.87 1.17 10.74
N PRO A 35 -32.79 0.94 9.77
CA PRO A 35 -33.01 1.80 8.62
C PRO A 35 -33.42 3.24 8.96
N ASP A 36 -34.02 3.47 10.13
CA ASP A 36 -34.47 4.79 10.60
C ASP A 36 -33.43 5.53 11.45
N SER A 37 -32.19 5.03 11.54
CA SER A 37 -31.16 5.60 12.42
C SER A 37 -30.84 7.06 12.09
N ASP A 38 -30.51 7.83 13.10
CA ASP A 38 -30.06 9.22 12.92
C ASP A 38 -28.73 9.29 12.14
N PHE A 39 -27.90 8.27 12.26
CA PHE A 39 -26.69 8.13 11.47
C PHE A 39 -26.99 8.14 9.95
N LEU A 40 -27.94 7.32 9.49
CA LEU A 40 -28.29 7.25 8.07
C LEU A 40 -28.90 8.56 7.56
N LYS A 41 -29.65 9.28 8.40
CA LYS A 41 -30.22 10.60 8.05
C LYS A 41 -29.14 11.67 7.91
N GLU A 42 -28.04 11.57 8.65
CA GLU A 42 -27.00 12.60 8.73
C GLU A 42 -25.81 12.31 7.83
N VAL A 43 -25.46 11.04 7.54
CA VAL A 43 -24.22 10.65 6.88
C VAL A 43 -24.02 11.34 5.53
N GLY A 44 -25.08 11.46 4.70
CA GLY A 44 -24.99 12.12 3.40
C GLY A 44 -24.53 13.57 3.47
N SER A 45 -24.95 14.31 4.51
CA SER A 45 -24.55 15.72 4.72
C SER A 45 -23.12 15.88 5.27
N ARG A 46 -22.47 14.80 5.65
CA ARG A 46 -21.11 14.77 6.22
C ARG A 46 -20.05 14.20 5.27
N ILE A 47 -20.45 13.81 4.07
CA ILE A 47 -19.50 13.38 3.02
C ILE A 47 -18.91 14.61 2.36
N ARG A 48 -17.60 14.58 2.17
CA ARG A 48 -16.87 15.68 1.55
C ARG A 48 -17.08 15.73 0.04
N SER A 49 -17.00 16.93 -0.52
CA SER A 49 -16.90 17.13 -1.97
C SER A 49 -15.52 16.67 -2.49
N TYR A 50 -15.41 16.47 -3.81
CA TYR A 50 -14.12 16.15 -4.43
C TYR A 50 -13.07 17.23 -4.19
N GLU A 51 -13.47 18.50 -4.23
CA GLU A 51 -12.58 19.64 -3.97
C GLU A 51 -12.04 19.61 -2.52
N GLU A 52 -12.88 19.34 -1.53
CA GLU A 52 -12.45 19.18 -0.14
C GLU A 52 -11.48 18.01 0.04
N VAL A 53 -11.68 16.91 -0.67
CA VAL A 53 -10.77 15.75 -0.65
C VAL A 53 -9.43 16.08 -1.32
N VAL A 54 -9.43 16.80 -2.43
CA VAL A 54 -8.21 17.29 -3.10
C VAL A 54 -7.49 18.29 -2.19
N ASN A 55 -8.19 19.23 -1.58
CA ASN A 55 -7.60 20.25 -0.72
C ASN A 55 -7.14 19.72 0.65
N TYR A 56 -7.47 18.49 1.01
CA TYR A 56 -7.10 17.92 2.29
C TYR A 56 -5.61 17.60 2.38
N LEU A 57 -4.93 18.26 3.31
CA LEU A 57 -3.47 18.23 3.41
C LEU A 57 -2.86 16.82 3.52
N PRO A 58 -3.40 15.88 4.34
CA PRO A 58 -2.91 14.51 4.34
C PRO A 58 -2.99 13.80 2.98
N ASN A 59 -4.00 14.11 2.16
CA ASN A 59 -4.11 13.54 0.81
C ASN A 59 -3.03 14.11 -0.12
N GLN A 60 -2.69 15.38 0.03
CA GLN A 60 -1.59 16.02 -0.71
C GLN A 60 -0.22 15.45 -0.32
N VAL A 61 -0.04 15.07 0.95
CA VAL A 61 1.13 14.31 1.39
C VAL A 61 1.12 12.91 0.76
N TYR A 62 -0.02 12.22 0.72
CA TYR A 62 -0.11 10.86 0.18
C TYR A 62 0.32 10.77 -1.28
N ILE A 63 -0.05 11.77 -2.10
CA ILE A 63 0.32 11.81 -3.52
C ILE A 63 1.65 12.52 -3.80
N GLY A 64 2.31 13.08 -2.79
CA GLY A 64 3.67 13.63 -2.88
C GLY A 64 3.76 15.11 -3.28
N ASN A 65 2.68 15.89 -3.15
CA ASN A 65 2.73 17.35 -3.33
C ASN A 65 3.28 18.07 -2.11
N GLU A 66 3.05 17.52 -0.92
CA GLU A 66 3.53 18.05 0.33
C GLU A 66 4.38 17.01 1.07
N ARG A 67 5.36 17.49 1.84
CA ARG A 67 6.19 16.65 2.68
C ARG A 67 5.46 16.29 3.98
N PRO A 68 5.61 15.07 4.53
CA PRO A 68 4.90 14.66 5.74
C PRO A 68 5.23 15.51 6.97
N GLU A 69 6.39 16.14 7.02
CA GLU A 69 6.81 17.01 8.13
C GLU A 69 5.88 18.22 8.32
N ILE A 70 5.21 18.68 7.25
CA ILE A 70 4.27 19.81 7.35
C ILE A 70 3.12 19.54 8.33
N LEU A 71 2.71 18.28 8.45
CA LEU A 71 1.62 17.87 9.33
C LEU A 71 2.00 17.95 10.82
N ALA A 72 3.30 17.86 11.15
CA ALA A 72 3.76 17.95 12.53
C ALA A 72 3.54 19.32 13.14
N ASP A 73 3.59 20.37 12.32
CA ASP A 73 3.41 21.77 12.75
C ASP A 73 1.95 22.20 12.80
N LYS A 74 1.02 21.36 12.33
CA LYS A 74 -0.40 21.66 12.26
C LYS A 74 -1.16 21.03 13.41
N LYS A 75 -2.12 21.77 13.95
CA LYS A 75 -3.03 21.25 14.99
C LYS A 75 -4.17 20.43 14.34
N LEU A 76 -4.53 19.34 14.98
CA LEU A 76 -5.74 18.58 14.65
C LEU A 76 -7.01 19.35 15.11
N PRO A 77 -8.12 19.21 14.39
CA PRO A 77 -8.29 18.38 13.19
C PRO A 77 -7.77 19.10 11.92
N TRP A 78 -7.08 18.34 11.08
CA TRP A 78 -6.53 18.88 9.83
C TRP A 78 -7.61 19.12 8.76
N CYS A 79 -8.76 18.49 8.87
CA CYS A 79 -9.90 18.73 7.98
C CYS A 79 -10.50 20.14 8.09
N GLU A 80 -10.14 20.90 9.13
CA GLU A 80 -10.53 22.32 9.30
C GLU A 80 -9.48 23.30 8.76
N ILE A 81 -8.34 22.81 8.23
CA ILE A 81 -7.26 23.66 7.72
C ILE A 81 -7.55 24.00 6.26
N GLU A 82 -7.63 25.31 5.97
CA GLU A 82 -7.67 25.75 4.59
C GLU A 82 -6.36 25.44 3.87
N ASN A 83 -6.45 24.70 2.79
CA ASN A 83 -5.34 24.37 1.90
C ASN A 83 -5.84 24.38 0.46
N LYS A 84 -4.92 24.59 -0.48
CA LYS A 84 -5.19 24.47 -1.91
C LYS A 84 -4.34 23.34 -2.47
N GLY A 85 -4.97 22.24 -2.78
CA GLY A 85 -4.32 21.06 -3.32
C GLY A 85 -4.44 20.96 -4.83
N GLU A 86 -3.74 20.00 -5.38
CA GLU A 86 -3.79 19.61 -6.78
C GLU A 86 -4.19 18.13 -6.91
N ARG A 87 -4.86 17.81 -8.02
CA ARG A 87 -5.27 16.44 -8.32
C ARG A 87 -4.09 15.48 -8.45
N ARG A 88 -2.97 15.95 -9.03
CA ARG A 88 -1.77 15.16 -9.30
C ARG A 88 -0.60 15.65 -8.46
N GLY A 89 0.19 14.72 -7.98
CA GLY A 89 1.43 14.96 -7.25
C GLY A 89 2.59 14.18 -7.85
N LYS A 90 3.73 14.29 -7.18
CA LYS A 90 4.98 13.64 -7.61
C LYS A 90 4.85 12.12 -7.72
N PHE A 91 4.08 11.52 -6.80
CA PHE A 91 3.98 10.07 -6.69
C PHE A 91 2.63 9.50 -7.11
N GLY A 92 1.63 10.34 -7.37
CA GLY A 92 0.30 9.82 -7.65
C GLY A 92 -0.77 10.84 -7.91
N GLN A 93 -2.03 10.40 -7.79
CA GLN A 93 -3.18 11.27 -8.05
C GLN A 93 -4.37 10.97 -7.14
N ILE A 94 -5.30 11.96 -7.10
CA ILE A 94 -6.63 11.82 -6.50
C ILE A 94 -7.64 11.69 -7.64
N VAL A 95 -8.35 10.57 -7.72
CA VAL A 95 -9.28 10.22 -8.80
C VAL A 95 -10.71 10.49 -8.35
N PRO A 96 -11.57 11.15 -9.14
CA PRO A 96 -12.99 11.29 -8.82
C PRO A 96 -13.76 10.00 -9.11
N GLN A 97 -14.89 9.79 -8.42
CA GLN A 97 -15.67 8.57 -8.49
C GLN A 97 -16.19 8.22 -9.91
N ASN A 98 -16.61 9.22 -10.68
CA ASN A 98 -17.10 8.98 -12.05
C ASN A 98 -16.04 8.34 -12.95
N GLU A 99 -14.81 8.84 -12.91
CA GLU A 99 -13.69 8.20 -13.64
C GLU A 99 -13.42 6.80 -13.11
N PHE A 100 -13.50 6.59 -11.80
CA PHE A 100 -13.26 5.28 -11.21
C PHE A 100 -14.30 4.23 -11.63
N LEU A 101 -15.58 4.58 -11.71
CA LEU A 101 -16.62 3.68 -12.21
C LEU A 101 -16.34 3.25 -13.66
N ALA A 102 -15.87 4.16 -14.51
CA ALA A 102 -15.44 3.83 -15.86
C ALA A 102 -14.20 2.91 -15.88
N LEU A 103 -13.22 3.17 -15.01
CA LEU A 103 -12.03 2.33 -14.85
C LEU A 103 -12.37 0.92 -14.33
N MET A 104 -13.39 0.78 -13.49
CA MET A 104 -13.91 -0.53 -13.08
C MET A 104 -14.44 -1.31 -14.30
N GLN A 105 -15.21 -0.68 -15.19
CA GLN A 105 -15.69 -1.34 -16.41
C GLN A 105 -14.56 -1.70 -17.37
N ILE A 106 -13.59 -0.80 -17.57
CA ILE A 106 -12.41 -1.07 -18.40
C ILE A 106 -11.59 -2.24 -17.85
N SER A 107 -11.52 -2.36 -16.53
CA SER A 107 -10.77 -3.43 -15.85
C SER A 107 -11.50 -4.77 -15.79
N ASP A 108 -12.78 -4.80 -16.18
CA ASP A 108 -13.64 -5.97 -16.09
C ASP A 108 -13.53 -6.86 -17.33
N ALA A 109 -12.85 -8.01 -17.17
CA ALA A 109 -12.66 -8.98 -18.26
C ALA A 109 -13.91 -9.83 -18.59
N PHE A 110 -14.94 -9.80 -17.73
CA PHE A 110 -16.14 -10.65 -17.87
C PHE A 110 -17.41 -9.87 -18.18
N GLU A 111 -17.31 -8.56 -18.43
CA GLU A 111 -18.42 -7.69 -18.74
C GLU A 111 -19.56 -7.69 -17.68
N LEU A 112 -19.18 -7.82 -16.41
CA LEU A 112 -20.10 -7.79 -15.28
C LEU A 112 -20.55 -6.36 -14.94
N VAL A 113 -19.69 -5.37 -15.20
CA VAL A 113 -19.99 -3.95 -15.01
C VAL A 113 -20.79 -3.45 -16.19
N LYS A 114 -21.98 -2.92 -15.92
CA LYS A 114 -22.83 -2.26 -16.91
C LYS A 114 -23.03 -0.81 -16.50
N LEU A 115 -22.74 0.11 -17.41
CA LEU A 115 -22.90 1.56 -17.21
C LEU A 115 -23.87 2.10 -18.23
N SER A 116 -24.67 3.10 -17.87
CA SER A 116 -25.62 3.74 -18.79
C SER A 116 -24.90 4.47 -19.94
N GLU A 117 -25.56 4.57 -21.09
CA GLU A 117 -25.03 5.29 -22.25
C GLU A 117 -24.69 6.75 -21.90
N GLU A 118 -25.63 7.47 -21.25
CA GLU A 118 -25.44 8.86 -20.83
C GLU A 118 -24.19 9.02 -19.92
N PHE A 119 -24.02 8.12 -18.95
CA PHE A 119 -22.87 8.17 -18.05
C PHE A 119 -21.54 7.94 -18.80
N VAL A 120 -21.50 6.92 -19.66
CA VAL A 120 -20.30 6.61 -20.45
C VAL A 120 -19.92 7.76 -21.37
N GLU A 121 -20.90 8.37 -22.07
CA GLU A 121 -20.66 9.54 -22.93
C GLU A 121 -20.07 10.71 -22.12
N SER A 122 -20.56 10.94 -20.91
CA SER A 122 -20.11 12.04 -20.05
C SER A 122 -18.67 11.86 -19.54
N VAL A 123 -18.26 10.62 -19.23
CA VAL A 123 -16.96 10.34 -18.58
C VAL A 123 -15.84 9.98 -19.57
N ARG A 124 -16.19 9.49 -20.77
CA ARG A 124 -15.22 9.04 -21.79
C ARG A 124 -14.12 10.07 -22.10
N PRO A 125 -14.39 11.37 -22.33
CA PRO A 125 -13.33 12.33 -22.62
C PRO A 125 -12.30 12.45 -21.50
N ALA A 126 -12.73 12.33 -20.24
CA ALA A 126 -11.83 12.36 -19.10
C ALA A 126 -10.96 11.10 -19.04
N ILE A 127 -11.53 9.92 -19.32
CA ILE A 127 -10.79 8.65 -19.37
C ILE A 127 -9.72 8.68 -20.46
N GLU A 128 -10.09 9.05 -21.68
CA GLU A 128 -9.16 9.09 -22.82
C GLU A 128 -8.02 10.10 -22.60
N SER A 129 -8.31 11.22 -21.93
CA SER A 129 -7.31 12.24 -21.62
C SER A 129 -6.39 11.84 -20.44
N ASN A 130 -6.94 11.26 -19.36
CA ASN A 130 -6.23 11.04 -18.12
C ASN A 130 -5.48 9.70 -18.07
N TYR A 131 -5.90 8.72 -18.89
CA TYR A 131 -5.38 7.35 -18.92
C TYR A 131 -5.04 6.86 -20.33
N PRO A 132 -4.19 7.59 -21.08
CA PRO A 132 -3.85 7.21 -22.47
C PRO A 132 -3.20 5.82 -22.57
N GLU A 133 -2.58 5.33 -21.49
CA GLU A 133 -1.97 3.99 -21.42
C GLU A 133 -3.02 2.87 -21.54
N LEU A 134 -4.30 3.17 -21.25
CA LEU A 134 -5.42 2.24 -21.38
C LEU A 134 -6.09 2.29 -22.75
N GLU A 135 -5.53 3.01 -23.73
CA GLU A 135 -6.07 3.11 -25.11
C GLU A 135 -6.42 1.73 -25.70
N PRO A 136 -5.62 0.67 -25.55
CA PRO A 136 -5.98 -0.65 -26.08
C PRO A 136 -7.28 -1.24 -25.49
N PHE A 137 -7.70 -0.74 -24.33
CA PHE A 137 -8.87 -1.22 -23.60
C PHE A 137 -10.07 -0.26 -23.66
N PHE A 138 -9.97 0.90 -24.31
CA PHE A 138 -11.08 1.85 -24.40
C PHE A 138 -12.34 1.27 -25.05
N GLY A 139 -12.19 0.25 -25.88
CA GLY A 139 -13.31 -0.49 -26.45
C GLY A 139 -14.16 -1.26 -25.43
N LEU A 140 -13.66 -1.46 -24.20
CA LEU A 140 -14.39 -2.08 -23.09
C LEU A 140 -15.31 -1.08 -22.38
N LEU A 141 -15.06 0.22 -22.48
CA LEU A 141 -15.94 1.26 -21.95
C LEU A 141 -17.14 1.42 -22.86
N LYS A 142 -18.27 0.79 -22.52
CA LYS A 142 -19.47 0.70 -23.34
C LYS A 142 -20.70 1.13 -22.56
N GLY A 143 -21.50 2.00 -23.16
CA GLY A 143 -22.85 2.30 -22.69
C GLY A 143 -23.78 1.11 -22.90
N THR A 144 -24.72 0.92 -21.98
CA THR A 144 -25.71 -0.16 -21.99
C THR A 144 -27.05 0.41 -21.53
N ASP A 145 -28.15 -0.14 -22.01
CA ASP A 145 -29.46 0.08 -21.44
C ASP A 145 -29.52 -0.57 -20.06
N ILE A 146 -29.80 0.22 -19.02
CA ILE A 146 -29.91 -0.22 -17.62
C ILE A 146 -31.35 -0.18 -17.10
N SER A 147 -32.34 -0.25 -17.99
CA SER A 147 -33.77 -0.22 -17.60
C SER A 147 -34.18 -1.40 -16.70
N ASP A 148 -33.43 -2.51 -16.73
CA ASP A 148 -33.62 -3.70 -15.89
C ASP A 148 -32.93 -3.60 -14.51
N ALA A 149 -32.19 -2.53 -14.26
CA ALA A 149 -31.35 -2.41 -13.07
C ALA A 149 -32.12 -2.57 -11.75
N GLU A 150 -33.29 -1.93 -11.60
CA GLU A 150 -34.07 -2.01 -10.35
C GLU A 150 -34.51 -3.45 -10.03
N GLU A 151 -34.89 -4.23 -11.03
CA GLU A 151 -35.25 -5.64 -10.87
C GLU A 151 -34.02 -6.46 -10.46
N LEU A 152 -32.88 -6.25 -11.10
CA LEU A 152 -31.62 -6.94 -10.79
C LEU A 152 -31.08 -6.63 -9.38
N LEU A 153 -31.22 -5.37 -8.95
CA LEU A 153 -30.84 -4.96 -7.59
C LEU A 153 -31.77 -5.60 -6.54
N THR A 154 -33.08 -5.53 -6.75
CA THR A 154 -34.09 -6.08 -5.83
C THR A 154 -33.96 -7.60 -5.70
N SER A 155 -33.59 -8.29 -6.76
CA SER A 155 -33.35 -9.75 -6.76
C SER A 155 -31.94 -10.14 -6.31
N HIS A 156 -31.08 -9.20 -5.90
CA HIS A 156 -29.67 -9.42 -5.51
C HIS A 156 -28.81 -10.05 -6.61
N VAL A 157 -29.21 -9.92 -7.86
CA VAL A 157 -28.42 -10.37 -9.02
C VAL A 157 -27.33 -9.36 -9.36
N ALA A 158 -27.53 -8.10 -8.98
CA ALA A 158 -26.58 -7.02 -9.22
C ALA A 158 -26.37 -6.15 -7.98
N GLN A 159 -25.21 -5.49 -7.93
CA GLN A 159 -24.83 -4.44 -6.98
C GLN A 159 -24.86 -3.10 -7.73
N GLY A 160 -25.60 -2.12 -7.22
CA GLY A 160 -25.77 -0.82 -7.88
C GLY A 160 -24.51 0.05 -7.84
N LEU A 161 -24.28 0.77 -8.92
CA LEU A 161 -23.27 1.80 -9.07
C LEU A 161 -23.94 3.16 -9.18
N TYR A 162 -23.56 4.10 -8.33
CA TYR A 162 -24.20 5.40 -8.22
C TYR A 162 -23.19 6.52 -8.50
N HIS A 163 -23.68 7.64 -9.01
CA HIS A 163 -22.95 8.89 -9.16
C HIS A 163 -23.89 10.06 -8.92
N GLU A 164 -23.54 10.92 -7.96
CA GLU A 164 -24.41 12.01 -7.52
C GLU A 164 -25.82 11.52 -7.13
N ASP A 165 -25.87 10.46 -6.29
CA ASP A 165 -27.08 9.76 -5.87
C ASP A 165 -27.92 9.11 -6.98
N LYS A 166 -27.53 9.22 -8.25
CA LYS A 166 -28.23 8.58 -9.37
C LYS A 166 -27.65 7.22 -9.66
N LEU A 167 -28.51 6.23 -9.92
CA LEU A 167 -28.08 4.93 -10.40
C LEU A 167 -27.55 5.09 -11.84
N VAL A 168 -26.25 4.86 -12.03
CA VAL A 168 -25.58 5.00 -13.34
C VAL A 168 -25.15 3.66 -13.93
N GLY A 169 -25.31 2.59 -13.16
CA GLY A 169 -24.95 1.25 -13.60
C GLY A 169 -25.02 0.22 -12.49
N TYR A 170 -24.48 -0.95 -12.74
CA TYR A 170 -24.43 -2.04 -11.78
C TYR A 170 -23.29 -3.02 -12.09
N VAL A 171 -22.94 -3.83 -11.08
CA VAL A 171 -22.06 -5.00 -11.23
C VAL A 171 -22.90 -6.25 -11.05
N LYS A 172 -22.90 -7.16 -12.03
CA LYS A 172 -23.59 -8.46 -11.95
C LYS A 172 -22.80 -9.47 -11.12
N ARG A 173 -23.53 -10.43 -10.52
CA ARG A 173 -22.90 -11.66 -10.03
C ARG A 173 -22.27 -12.41 -11.20
N ALA A 174 -21.16 -13.13 -10.93
CA ALA A 174 -20.48 -13.91 -11.98
C ALA A 174 -21.04 -15.33 -12.13
N HIS A 175 -21.87 -15.79 -11.18
CA HIS A 175 -22.46 -17.12 -11.22
C HIS A 175 -23.85 -17.17 -10.57
N ASP A 176 -24.74 -18.01 -11.12
CA ASP A 176 -26.14 -18.06 -10.67
C ASP A 176 -26.35 -18.73 -9.30
N VAL A 177 -25.49 -19.67 -8.95
CA VAL A 177 -25.62 -20.51 -7.75
C VAL A 177 -24.48 -20.31 -6.76
N ASP A 178 -23.28 -19.95 -7.23
CA ASP A 178 -22.12 -19.79 -6.36
C ASP A 178 -22.21 -18.48 -5.57
N VAL A 179 -22.50 -18.59 -4.27
CA VAL A 179 -22.59 -17.47 -3.36
C VAL A 179 -21.26 -16.69 -3.17
N ASN A 180 -20.14 -17.28 -3.53
CA ASN A 180 -18.83 -16.64 -3.46
C ASN A 180 -18.57 -15.72 -4.66
N LEU A 181 -19.32 -15.90 -5.75
CA LEU A 181 -19.28 -15.08 -6.94
C LEU A 181 -20.54 -14.20 -7.06
N ASN A 182 -21.09 -13.79 -5.90
CA ASN A 182 -22.22 -12.86 -5.85
C ASN A 182 -21.81 -11.44 -6.30
N ALA A 183 -22.80 -10.59 -6.55
CA ALA A 183 -22.57 -9.24 -7.07
C ALA A 183 -21.68 -8.37 -6.18
N HIS A 184 -21.85 -8.48 -4.86
CA HIS A 184 -21.04 -7.70 -3.90
C HIS A 184 -19.57 -8.13 -3.91
N THR A 185 -19.30 -9.43 -3.91
CA THR A 185 -17.92 -9.95 -4.02
C THR A 185 -17.27 -9.51 -5.34
N MET A 186 -18.01 -9.57 -6.46
CA MET A 186 -17.50 -9.09 -7.75
C MET A 186 -17.23 -7.60 -7.73
N PHE A 187 -18.11 -6.81 -7.11
CA PHE A 187 -17.88 -5.38 -6.92
C PHE A 187 -16.59 -5.10 -6.14
N GLU A 188 -16.40 -5.74 -4.97
CA GLU A 188 -15.18 -5.56 -4.16
C GLU A 188 -13.91 -5.94 -4.93
N ASN A 189 -13.91 -7.06 -5.64
CA ASN A 189 -12.78 -7.52 -6.43
C ASN A 189 -12.46 -6.56 -7.59
N LEU A 190 -13.48 -5.98 -8.23
CA LEU A 190 -13.29 -4.99 -9.29
C LEU A 190 -12.77 -3.65 -8.77
N VAL A 191 -13.18 -3.24 -7.56
CA VAL A 191 -12.62 -2.06 -6.88
C VAL A 191 -11.13 -2.25 -6.63
N VAL A 192 -10.73 -3.41 -6.08
CA VAL A 192 -9.32 -3.73 -5.84
C VAL A 192 -8.53 -3.76 -7.15
N LYS A 193 -9.03 -4.46 -8.17
CA LYS A 193 -8.36 -4.57 -9.46
C LYS A 193 -8.18 -3.19 -10.11
N ALA A 194 -9.24 -2.40 -10.23
CA ALA A 194 -9.19 -1.10 -10.89
C ALA A 194 -8.27 -0.12 -10.16
N SER A 195 -8.33 -0.04 -8.82
CA SER A 195 -7.44 0.81 -8.04
C SER A 195 -5.99 0.33 -8.08
N GLY A 196 -5.75 -0.98 -8.11
CA GLY A 196 -4.44 -1.57 -8.33
C GLY A 196 -3.85 -1.23 -9.69
N VAL A 197 -4.66 -1.26 -10.76
CA VAL A 197 -4.25 -0.83 -12.11
C VAL A 197 -3.81 0.63 -12.10
N VAL A 198 -4.61 1.53 -11.52
CA VAL A 198 -4.24 2.95 -11.44
C VAL A 198 -2.95 3.14 -10.63
N SER A 199 -2.78 2.42 -9.52
CA SER A 199 -1.54 2.47 -8.74
C SER A 199 -0.31 2.04 -9.54
N ALA A 200 -0.43 0.97 -10.33
CA ALA A 200 0.64 0.51 -11.21
C ALA A 200 0.95 1.54 -12.31
N LEU A 201 -0.07 2.16 -12.91
CA LEU A 201 0.14 3.22 -13.90
C LEU A 201 0.83 4.44 -13.30
N GLU A 202 0.47 4.86 -12.08
CA GLU A 202 1.15 5.98 -11.40
C GLU A 202 2.61 5.67 -11.10
N LEU A 203 2.94 4.44 -10.71
CA LEU A 203 4.33 4.01 -10.56
C LEU A 203 5.09 4.09 -11.89
N LEU A 204 4.52 3.57 -12.99
CA LEU A 204 5.16 3.61 -14.31
C LEU A 204 5.37 5.04 -14.81
N ARG A 205 4.46 5.96 -14.49
CA ARG A 205 4.58 7.39 -14.80
C ARG A 205 5.64 8.11 -13.96
N SER A 206 5.77 7.76 -12.68
CA SER A 206 6.69 8.40 -11.74
C SER A 206 8.11 7.81 -11.78
N SER A 207 8.27 6.61 -12.30
CA SER A 207 9.56 5.93 -12.50
C SER A 207 9.97 6.00 -13.98
N GLU A 208 11.26 5.95 -14.25
CA GLU A 208 11.78 5.93 -15.61
C GLU A 208 11.82 4.50 -16.22
N ILE A 209 11.17 3.53 -15.57
CA ILE A 209 11.18 2.15 -16.04
C ILE A 209 10.16 1.91 -17.15
N ASN A 210 10.57 1.17 -18.16
CA ASN A 210 9.65 0.68 -19.18
C ASN A 210 8.80 -0.47 -18.60
N LYS A 211 7.48 -0.44 -18.85
CA LYS A 211 6.56 -1.50 -18.44
C LYS A 211 7.00 -2.91 -18.92
N ASP A 212 7.67 -3.01 -20.05
CA ASP A 212 8.18 -4.28 -20.61
C ASP A 212 9.39 -4.84 -19.85
N GLU A 213 9.99 -4.05 -18.95
CA GLU A 213 11.08 -4.48 -18.08
C GLU A 213 10.61 -5.07 -16.76
N ILE A 214 9.30 -4.99 -16.44
CA ILE A 214 8.74 -5.60 -15.25
C ILE A 214 8.62 -7.12 -15.46
N ASP A 215 9.29 -7.89 -14.60
CA ASP A 215 9.35 -9.35 -14.70
C ASP A 215 8.29 -10.05 -13.84
N TYR A 216 7.96 -9.45 -12.70
CA TYR A 216 7.09 -10.06 -11.71
C TYR A 216 6.26 -9.02 -10.96
N VAL A 217 5.03 -9.39 -10.62
CA VAL A 217 4.13 -8.57 -9.80
C VAL A 217 3.70 -9.37 -8.58
N ILE A 218 3.79 -8.77 -7.40
CA ILE A 218 3.20 -9.28 -6.16
C ILE A 218 2.06 -8.37 -5.76
N GLU A 219 0.86 -8.90 -5.71
CA GLU A 219 -0.32 -8.20 -5.23
C GLU A 219 -0.58 -8.53 -3.76
N CYS A 220 -0.97 -7.51 -2.94
CA CYS A 220 -1.09 -7.70 -1.50
C CYS A 220 -2.28 -6.95 -0.85
N SER A 221 -3.39 -6.83 -1.58
CA SER A 221 -4.62 -6.20 -1.07
C SER A 221 -5.43 -7.10 -0.13
N GLU A 222 -6.51 -6.53 0.38
CA GLU A 222 -7.55 -7.22 1.15
C GLU A 222 -8.82 -7.31 0.28
N GLU A 223 -9.11 -8.46 -0.29
CA GLU A 223 -10.32 -8.73 -1.08
C GLU A 223 -10.80 -10.16 -0.91
N ALA A 224 -12.05 -10.40 -1.30
CA ALA A 224 -12.62 -11.73 -1.39
C ALA A 224 -12.56 -12.23 -2.83
N CYS A 225 -11.89 -13.35 -3.08
CA CYS A 225 -11.78 -13.97 -4.41
C CYS A 225 -11.92 -15.49 -4.34
N GLY A 226 -12.13 -16.08 -5.50
CA GLY A 226 -12.29 -17.52 -5.67
C GLY A 226 -13.75 -17.99 -5.63
N ASP A 227 -13.99 -19.11 -6.29
CA ASP A 227 -15.30 -19.78 -6.35
C ASP A 227 -15.50 -20.78 -5.20
N MET A 228 -16.63 -21.47 -5.21
CA MET A 228 -16.98 -22.44 -4.17
C MET A 228 -16.00 -23.62 -4.08
N ASN A 229 -15.25 -23.90 -5.13
CA ASN A 229 -14.29 -25.00 -5.22
C ASN A 229 -12.83 -24.55 -5.02
N GLN A 230 -12.53 -23.27 -5.31
CA GLN A 230 -11.18 -22.71 -5.30
C GLN A 230 -11.14 -21.39 -4.52
N ARG A 231 -11.17 -21.49 -3.20
CA ARG A 231 -11.08 -20.32 -2.31
C ARG A 231 -9.68 -19.73 -2.35
N GLY A 232 -9.61 -18.39 -2.37
CA GLY A 232 -8.35 -17.67 -2.45
C GLY A 232 -7.64 -17.81 -3.81
N GLY A 233 -8.32 -18.35 -4.82
CA GLY A 233 -7.85 -18.31 -6.22
C GLY A 233 -7.95 -16.89 -6.77
N GLY A 234 -7.42 -16.63 -7.93
CA GLY A 234 -7.56 -15.33 -8.60
C GLY A 234 -6.32 -14.90 -9.33
N ASN A 235 -5.23 -14.57 -8.71
CA ASN A 235 -4.06 -13.93 -9.29
C ASN A 235 -4.36 -12.50 -9.80
N PHE A 236 -4.74 -11.62 -8.88
CA PHE A 236 -4.91 -10.20 -9.13
C PHE A 236 -3.63 -9.55 -9.65
N ALA A 237 -2.47 -9.99 -9.20
CA ALA A 237 -1.18 -9.52 -9.67
C ALA A 237 -1.07 -9.59 -11.20
N LYS A 238 -1.40 -10.75 -11.77
CA LYS A 238 -1.32 -10.95 -13.22
C LYS A 238 -2.40 -10.18 -13.98
N SER A 239 -3.59 -10.06 -13.39
CA SER A 239 -4.69 -9.30 -13.97
C SER A 239 -4.41 -7.79 -14.01
N ILE A 240 -3.77 -7.26 -12.96
CA ILE A 240 -3.32 -5.85 -12.91
C ILE A 240 -2.18 -5.64 -13.91
N ALA A 241 -1.22 -6.57 -13.99
CA ALA A 241 -0.12 -6.49 -14.94
C ALA A 241 -0.60 -6.44 -16.40
N GLU A 242 -1.60 -7.28 -16.74
CA GLU A 242 -2.22 -7.29 -18.08
C GLU A 242 -2.81 -5.91 -18.43
N MET A 243 -3.63 -5.35 -17.54
CA MET A 243 -4.27 -4.05 -17.76
C MET A 243 -3.26 -2.90 -17.81
N ALA A 244 -2.19 -2.95 -17.02
CA ALA A 244 -1.12 -1.96 -17.07
C ALA A 244 -0.14 -2.18 -18.25
N GLY A 245 -0.36 -3.18 -19.09
CA GLY A 245 0.43 -3.46 -20.28
C GLY A 245 1.81 -4.08 -20.00
N MET A 246 2.02 -4.68 -18.82
CA MET A 246 3.26 -5.34 -18.42
C MET A 246 3.29 -6.79 -18.96
N THR A 247 3.39 -6.94 -20.28
CA THR A 247 3.17 -8.22 -20.99
C THR A 247 4.24 -9.28 -20.68
N ASN A 248 5.41 -8.87 -20.20
CA ASN A 248 6.49 -9.78 -19.81
C ASN A 248 6.38 -10.26 -18.35
N ALA A 249 5.49 -9.65 -17.57
CA ALA A 249 5.34 -9.98 -16.16
C ALA A 249 4.49 -11.22 -15.94
N THR A 250 4.86 -12.00 -14.95
CA THR A 250 3.98 -12.94 -14.25
C THR A 250 3.78 -12.47 -12.81
N GLY A 251 3.01 -13.19 -12.00
CA GLY A 251 2.80 -12.72 -10.64
C GLY A 251 2.06 -13.69 -9.74
N SER A 252 1.98 -13.33 -8.47
CA SER A 252 1.21 -14.02 -7.44
C SER A 252 0.66 -13.05 -6.41
N ASP A 253 -0.38 -13.48 -5.71
CA ASP A 253 -1.01 -12.72 -4.65
C ASP A 253 -0.48 -13.16 -3.28
N THR A 254 -0.21 -12.18 -2.41
CA THR A 254 0.22 -12.38 -1.02
C THR A 254 -0.81 -11.80 -0.08
N ARG A 255 -1.31 -12.58 0.86
CA ARG A 255 -2.30 -12.13 1.85
C ARG A 255 -1.68 -12.11 3.24
N GLY A 256 -1.92 -11.05 3.98
CA GLY A 256 -1.35 -10.86 5.33
C GLY A 256 -1.90 -9.63 6.05
N PHE A 257 -3.06 -9.11 5.66
CA PHE A 257 -3.67 -7.90 6.24
C PHE A 257 -2.66 -6.75 6.36
N CYS A 258 -2.61 -6.10 7.52
CA CYS A 258 -1.75 -4.94 7.74
C CYS A 258 -0.25 -5.21 7.57
N ALA A 259 0.24 -6.44 7.79
CA ALA A 259 1.65 -6.79 7.56
C ALA A 259 1.92 -7.27 6.13
N GLY A 260 0.88 -7.54 5.34
CA GLY A 260 0.97 -8.03 3.97
C GLY A 260 1.92 -7.23 3.07
N PRO A 261 1.81 -5.89 3.00
CA PRO A 261 2.71 -5.08 2.20
C PRO A 261 4.19 -5.24 2.54
N SER A 262 4.53 -5.25 3.82
CA SER A 262 5.93 -5.42 4.25
C SER A 262 6.47 -6.82 3.96
N HIS A 263 5.64 -7.88 4.07
CA HIS A 263 6.00 -9.22 3.61
C HIS A 263 6.21 -9.25 2.10
N ALA A 264 5.33 -8.62 1.32
CA ALA A 264 5.42 -8.56 -0.14
C ALA A 264 6.71 -7.84 -0.58
N LEU A 265 7.07 -6.73 0.07
CA LEU A 265 8.33 -6.01 -0.21
C LEU A 265 9.57 -6.87 0.08
N ILE A 266 9.59 -7.62 1.19
CA ILE A 266 10.70 -8.54 1.51
C ILE A 266 10.75 -9.69 0.50
N ASN A 267 9.60 -10.25 0.10
CA ASN A 267 9.55 -11.31 -0.90
C ASN A 267 10.08 -10.81 -2.25
N ALA A 268 9.66 -9.62 -2.70
CA ALA A 268 10.17 -8.98 -3.91
C ALA A 268 11.69 -8.76 -3.83
N ALA A 269 12.18 -8.21 -2.72
CA ALA A 269 13.60 -7.99 -2.51
C ALA A 269 14.40 -9.31 -2.49
N ALA A 270 13.85 -10.38 -1.94
CA ALA A 270 14.48 -11.69 -1.94
C ALA A 270 14.55 -12.30 -3.35
N LEU A 271 13.49 -12.17 -4.17
CA LEU A 271 13.46 -12.63 -5.55
C LEU A 271 14.51 -11.91 -6.42
N VAL A 272 14.61 -10.58 -6.28
CA VAL A 272 15.62 -9.78 -6.99
C VAL A 272 17.02 -10.16 -6.52
N LYS A 273 17.25 -10.25 -5.22
CA LYS A 273 18.57 -10.62 -4.66
C LYS A 273 19.03 -12.02 -5.09
N ALA A 274 18.09 -12.95 -5.23
CA ALA A 274 18.38 -14.31 -5.70
C ALA A 274 18.64 -14.37 -7.21
N GLY A 275 18.42 -13.27 -7.95
CA GLY A 275 18.60 -13.21 -9.40
C GLY A 275 17.51 -13.98 -10.17
N VAL A 276 16.34 -14.23 -9.53
CA VAL A 276 15.20 -14.87 -10.21
C VAL A 276 14.53 -13.87 -11.15
N TYR A 277 14.38 -12.63 -10.70
CA TYR A 277 13.82 -11.51 -11.44
C TYR A 277 14.67 -10.26 -11.22
N LYS A 278 14.64 -9.33 -12.17
CA LYS A 278 15.37 -8.06 -12.10
C LYS A 278 14.53 -6.93 -11.54
N ASN A 279 13.25 -6.89 -11.94
CA ASN A 279 12.33 -5.83 -11.61
C ASN A 279 11.01 -6.44 -11.09
N VAL A 280 10.72 -6.26 -9.82
CA VAL A 280 9.53 -6.78 -9.16
C VAL A 280 8.68 -5.64 -8.66
N MET A 281 7.44 -5.55 -9.14
CA MET A 281 6.46 -4.58 -8.64
C MET A 281 5.66 -5.22 -7.50
N VAL A 282 5.54 -4.52 -6.39
CA VAL A 282 4.55 -4.82 -5.33
C VAL A 282 3.40 -3.84 -5.48
N VAL A 283 2.17 -4.33 -5.61
CA VAL A 283 0.98 -3.49 -5.83
C VAL A 283 -0.14 -3.87 -4.88
N ALA A 284 -0.94 -2.89 -4.49
CA ALA A 284 -2.19 -3.11 -3.78
C ALA A 284 -3.26 -2.11 -4.22
N GLY A 285 -4.46 -2.61 -4.41
CA GLY A 285 -5.67 -1.80 -4.51
C GLY A 285 -6.32 -1.58 -3.15
N GLY A 286 -7.42 -0.83 -3.11
CA GLY A 286 -8.12 -0.51 -1.89
C GLY A 286 -9.36 -1.37 -1.65
N ALA A 287 -9.69 -1.57 -0.38
CA ALA A 287 -10.85 -2.34 0.07
C ALA A 287 -12.06 -1.42 0.31
N SER A 288 -13.13 -1.60 -0.46
CA SER A 288 -14.38 -0.83 -0.32
C SER A 288 -15.09 -1.06 1.02
N ALA A 289 -14.90 -2.23 1.64
CA ALA A 289 -15.45 -2.56 2.96
C ALA A 289 -14.99 -1.59 4.08
N LYS A 290 -13.89 -0.88 3.89
CA LYS A 290 -13.35 0.09 4.86
C LYS A 290 -13.92 1.51 4.69
N LEU A 291 -14.67 1.77 3.63
CA LEU A 291 -15.28 3.09 3.40
C LEU A 291 -16.29 3.41 4.52
N GLY A 292 -16.10 4.57 5.14
CA GLY A 292 -16.94 5.03 6.23
C GLY A 292 -16.92 4.14 7.48
N MET A 293 -15.89 3.33 7.71
CA MET A 293 -15.81 2.38 8.82
C MET A 293 -16.03 3.05 10.18
N ASN A 294 -15.46 4.24 10.38
CA ASN A 294 -15.59 5.03 11.60
C ASN A 294 -16.56 6.23 11.46
N ALA A 295 -17.39 6.25 10.41
CA ALA A 295 -18.28 7.38 10.13
C ALA A 295 -19.22 7.72 11.29
N LYS A 296 -19.74 6.73 12.03
CA LYS A 296 -20.58 6.95 13.18
C LYS A 296 -19.89 7.78 14.29
N ASP A 297 -18.61 7.53 14.52
CA ASP A 297 -17.84 8.24 15.55
C ASP A 297 -17.46 9.65 15.09
N HIS A 298 -17.19 9.85 13.80
CA HIS A 298 -16.95 11.16 13.21
C HIS A 298 -18.21 12.04 13.31
N ILE A 299 -19.36 11.55 12.86
CA ILE A 299 -20.63 12.27 12.88
C ILE A 299 -21.02 12.66 14.29
N LYS A 300 -20.92 11.77 15.28
CA LYS A 300 -21.18 12.08 16.70
C LYS A 300 -20.34 13.24 17.23
N LYS A 301 -19.21 13.53 16.60
CA LYS A 301 -18.29 14.63 16.97
C LYS A 301 -18.41 15.84 16.05
N GLY A 302 -19.40 15.85 15.16
CA GLY A 302 -19.63 16.93 14.22
C GLY A 302 -18.60 17.03 13.09
N LEU A 303 -17.78 15.99 12.89
CA LEU A 303 -16.72 15.93 11.88
C LEU A 303 -17.25 15.37 10.56
N PRO A 304 -16.60 15.69 9.41
CA PRO A 304 -16.90 15.02 8.16
C PRO A 304 -16.45 13.55 8.20
N VAL A 305 -16.98 12.74 7.29
CA VAL A 305 -16.50 11.38 7.05
C VAL A 305 -15.19 11.48 6.27
N LEU A 306 -14.07 11.10 6.90
CA LEU A 306 -12.72 11.19 6.30
C LEU A 306 -12.26 9.87 5.65
N GLU A 307 -13.01 8.78 5.85
CA GLU A 307 -12.79 7.49 5.19
C GLU A 307 -13.60 7.42 3.89
N ASP A 308 -13.42 8.41 3.04
CA ASP A 308 -14.15 8.64 1.79
C ASP A 308 -13.30 8.39 0.53
N VAL A 309 -12.13 7.77 0.72
CA VAL A 309 -11.22 7.42 -0.38
C VAL A 309 -10.85 5.94 -0.33
N VAL A 310 -10.81 5.32 -1.51
CA VAL A 310 -10.15 4.05 -1.74
C VAL A 310 -8.67 4.35 -2.02
N GLY A 311 -7.78 3.86 -1.18
CA GLY A 311 -6.33 4.05 -1.34
C GLY A 311 -5.70 2.90 -2.13
N GLY A 312 -4.59 3.18 -2.80
CA GLY A 312 -3.79 2.17 -3.46
C GLY A 312 -2.33 2.59 -3.55
N PHE A 313 -1.46 1.64 -3.79
CA PHE A 313 -0.04 1.89 -3.99
C PHE A 313 0.60 0.87 -4.94
N ALA A 314 1.73 1.25 -5.51
CA ALA A 314 2.67 0.35 -6.18
C ALA A 314 4.10 0.75 -5.80
N VAL A 315 4.99 -0.23 -5.62
CA VAL A 315 6.41 -0.03 -5.29
C VAL A 315 7.25 -0.90 -6.20
N LEU A 316 8.29 -0.33 -6.79
CA LEU A 316 9.22 -1.04 -7.65
C LEU A 316 10.51 -1.39 -6.90
N ILE A 317 10.87 -2.65 -6.92
CA ILE A 317 12.11 -3.19 -6.38
C ILE A 317 12.92 -3.76 -7.54
N SER A 318 14.17 -3.33 -7.66
CA SER A 318 15.04 -3.66 -8.79
C SER A 318 16.44 -4.11 -8.36
N GLU A 319 17.21 -4.62 -9.31
CA GLU A 319 18.65 -4.82 -9.14
C GLU A 319 19.33 -3.51 -8.72
N ASN A 320 20.44 -3.62 -8.00
CA ASN A 320 21.19 -2.45 -7.53
C ASN A 320 21.72 -1.63 -8.71
N ASP A 321 21.35 -0.38 -8.77
CA ASP A 321 21.77 0.59 -9.79
C ASP A 321 22.86 1.57 -9.29
N GLY A 322 23.32 1.41 -8.05
CA GLY A 322 24.35 2.27 -7.44
C GLY A 322 23.84 3.62 -6.95
N VAL A 323 22.56 3.94 -7.13
CA VAL A 323 21.97 5.25 -6.82
C VAL A 323 20.80 5.13 -5.82
N ASN A 324 19.83 4.32 -6.16
CA ASN A 324 18.61 4.16 -5.38
C ASN A 324 18.84 3.44 -4.04
N PRO A 325 18.02 3.70 -2.99
CA PRO A 325 18.23 3.13 -1.66
C PRO A 325 18.23 1.61 -1.64
N VAL A 326 19.22 1.02 -0.98
CA VAL A 326 19.34 -0.43 -0.85
C VAL A 326 18.40 -0.98 0.23
N ILE A 327 17.83 -2.15 -0.02
CA ILE A 327 17.01 -2.91 0.93
C ILE A 327 17.91 -3.95 1.59
N ARG A 328 18.16 -3.80 2.89
CA ARG A 328 19.01 -4.68 3.69
C ARG A 328 18.27 -5.98 4.01
N THR A 329 18.20 -6.88 3.04
CA THR A 329 17.56 -8.20 3.18
C THR A 329 18.24 -9.12 4.21
N ASP A 330 19.40 -8.76 4.66
CA ASP A 330 20.11 -9.41 5.78
C ASP A 330 19.70 -8.88 7.15
N LEU A 331 19.05 -7.72 7.23
CA LEU A 331 18.63 -7.04 8.47
C LEU A 331 17.11 -7.00 8.61
N VAL A 332 16.50 -8.18 8.62
CA VAL A 332 15.04 -8.34 8.76
C VAL A 332 14.71 -8.65 10.22
N GLY A 333 13.81 -7.85 10.80
CA GLY A 333 13.15 -8.14 12.06
C GLY A 333 11.84 -8.89 11.81
N LYS A 334 11.51 -9.89 12.60
CA LYS A 334 10.32 -10.71 12.43
C LYS A 334 9.67 -11.07 13.74
N HIS A 335 8.37 -11.02 13.78
CA HIS A 335 7.58 -11.63 14.83
C HIS A 335 7.48 -13.13 14.57
N THR A 336 7.84 -13.94 15.56
CA THR A 336 7.75 -15.40 15.47
C THR A 336 6.61 -15.92 16.34
N VAL A 337 6.14 -17.13 16.06
CA VAL A 337 5.12 -17.80 16.88
C VAL A 337 5.51 -17.80 18.37
N GLY A 338 6.78 -18.00 18.69
CA GLY A 338 7.30 -18.03 20.06
C GLY A 338 7.44 -16.64 20.71
N THR A 339 7.31 -15.55 19.97
CA THR A 339 7.44 -14.18 20.52
C THR A 339 6.23 -13.78 21.39
N GLY A 340 5.08 -14.43 21.18
CA GLY A 340 3.83 -14.11 21.86
C GLY A 340 3.11 -12.90 21.26
N SER A 341 1.98 -12.51 21.87
CA SER A 341 1.06 -11.48 21.31
C SER A 341 1.08 -10.15 22.09
N ALA A 342 1.95 -9.99 23.07
CA ALA A 342 2.08 -8.72 23.78
C ALA A 342 2.66 -7.63 22.85
N PRO A 343 2.02 -6.44 22.73
CA PRO A 343 2.48 -5.39 21.82
C PRO A 343 3.97 -5.00 21.98
N GLN A 344 4.46 -5.00 23.22
CA GLN A 344 5.87 -4.73 23.52
C GLN A 344 6.80 -5.82 22.98
N ALA A 345 6.42 -7.10 23.10
CA ALA A 345 7.21 -8.20 22.58
C ALA A 345 7.27 -8.16 21.04
N VAL A 346 6.13 -7.89 20.40
CA VAL A 346 6.06 -7.69 18.95
C VAL A 346 6.99 -6.56 18.52
N MET A 347 6.85 -5.38 19.12
CA MET A 347 7.67 -4.22 18.77
C MET A 347 9.16 -4.48 19.03
N THR A 348 9.51 -5.09 20.16
CA THR A 348 10.90 -5.46 20.46
C THR A 348 11.49 -6.35 19.37
N ALA A 349 10.79 -7.41 18.98
CA ALA A 349 11.26 -8.32 17.93
C ALA A 349 11.47 -7.60 16.59
N LEU A 350 10.52 -6.76 16.20
CA LEU A 350 10.60 -6.05 14.92
C LEU A 350 11.71 -5.01 14.88
N ILE A 351 11.95 -4.30 15.98
CA ILE A 351 12.93 -3.21 16.00
C ILE A 351 14.34 -3.73 16.24
N THR A 352 14.53 -4.66 17.20
CA THR A 352 15.90 -4.99 17.66
C THR A 352 16.60 -6.05 16.84
N GLN A 353 15.89 -7.04 16.28
CA GLN A 353 16.56 -8.18 15.60
C GLN A 353 17.47 -7.75 14.45
N GLY A 354 16.99 -6.85 13.57
CA GLY A 354 17.80 -6.33 12.47
C GLY A 354 18.94 -5.44 12.95
N LEU A 355 18.66 -4.55 13.89
CA LEU A 355 19.65 -3.61 14.45
C LEU A 355 20.76 -4.32 15.21
N ASP A 356 20.43 -5.27 16.10
CA ASP A 356 21.40 -6.04 16.87
C ASP A 356 22.35 -6.84 15.95
N LYS A 357 21.81 -7.42 14.87
CA LYS A 357 22.60 -8.11 13.87
C LYS A 357 23.59 -7.20 13.14
N ALA A 358 23.24 -5.94 12.94
CA ALA A 358 24.09 -4.92 12.34
C ALA A 358 25.01 -4.21 13.34
N GLY A 359 24.87 -4.44 14.64
CA GLY A 359 25.55 -3.67 15.69
C GLY A 359 25.07 -2.21 15.77
N LEU A 360 23.85 -1.93 15.33
CA LEU A 360 23.24 -0.61 15.32
C LEU A 360 22.36 -0.39 16.55
N LYS A 361 22.24 0.87 16.96
CA LYS A 361 21.32 1.32 17.99
C LYS A 361 20.02 1.84 17.36
N ILE A 362 18.94 1.92 18.13
CA ILE A 362 17.66 2.47 17.67
C ILE A 362 17.82 3.92 17.15
N PRO A 363 18.56 4.84 17.81
CA PRO A 363 18.80 6.18 17.30
C PRO A 363 19.63 6.27 15.99
N ASP A 364 20.27 5.19 15.56
CA ASP A 364 21.02 5.16 14.30
C ASP A 364 20.08 5.05 13.08
N VAL A 365 18.78 4.87 13.29
CA VAL A 365 17.74 4.90 12.26
C VAL A 365 17.15 6.32 12.21
N ASP A 366 17.30 7.01 11.09
CA ASP A 366 16.85 8.40 10.95
C ASP A 366 15.32 8.51 10.96
N VAL A 367 14.62 7.52 10.41
CA VAL A 367 13.16 7.52 10.34
C VAL A 367 12.58 6.10 10.46
N PHE A 368 11.51 5.99 11.24
CA PHE A 368 10.69 4.78 11.32
C PHE A 368 9.37 5.00 10.58
N SER A 369 9.09 4.21 9.56
CA SER A 369 7.77 4.15 8.93
C SER A 369 7.00 2.96 9.47
N VAL A 370 5.98 3.26 10.26
CA VAL A 370 5.15 2.28 10.98
C VAL A 370 3.76 2.20 10.35
N GLU A 371 2.74 1.86 11.12
CA GLU A 371 1.33 1.99 10.71
C GLU A 371 0.97 3.49 10.55
N MET A 372 1.06 4.01 9.34
CA MET A 372 0.96 5.45 9.02
C MET A 372 -0.47 5.98 8.95
N GLN A 373 -1.36 5.43 9.75
CA GLN A 373 -2.77 5.83 9.81
C GLN A 373 -2.95 7.29 10.23
N ASN A 374 -3.86 7.96 9.56
CA ASN A 374 -4.18 9.36 9.80
C ASN A 374 -4.86 9.58 11.18
N PRO A 375 -4.26 10.35 12.11
CA PRO A 375 -4.83 10.60 13.43
C PRO A 375 -6.12 11.43 13.40
N ASP A 376 -6.39 12.18 12.34
CA ASP A 376 -7.67 12.87 12.13
C ASP A 376 -8.82 11.87 12.03
N ILE A 377 -8.56 10.67 11.48
CA ILE A 377 -9.51 9.58 11.38
C ILE A 377 -9.55 8.77 12.68
N THR A 378 -8.37 8.36 13.16
CA THR A 378 -8.28 7.35 14.22
C THR A 378 -8.53 7.89 15.63
N LYS A 379 -8.21 9.16 15.91
CA LYS A 379 -8.48 9.78 17.23
C LYS A 379 -9.98 9.93 17.51
N PRO A 380 -10.79 10.44 16.60
CA PRO A 380 -12.25 10.45 16.78
C PRO A 380 -12.85 9.06 16.99
N ALA A 381 -12.31 8.04 16.33
CA ALA A 381 -12.72 6.63 16.45
C ALA A 381 -12.25 5.94 17.74
N GLY A 382 -11.49 6.63 18.60
CA GLY A 382 -11.00 6.08 19.87
C GLY A 382 -9.71 5.29 19.80
N ALA A 383 -9.11 5.11 18.60
CA ALA A 383 -7.83 4.40 18.43
C ALA A 383 -6.59 5.28 18.75
N GLY A 384 -6.78 6.59 18.95
CA GLY A 384 -5.71 7.52 19.25
C GLY A 384 -4.84 7.85 18.04
N ASN A 385 -3.63 8.36 18.30
CA ASN A 385 -2.62 8.60 17.26
C ASN A 385 -1.75 7.34 17.12
N VAL A 386 -2.06 6.50 16.15
CA VAL A 386 -1.44 5.17 15.99
C VAL A 386 0.06 5.27 15.68
N PRO A 387 0.53 6.08 14.72
CA PRO A 387 1.97 6.24 14.51
C PRO A 387 2.73 6.72 15.74
N GLU A 388 2.22 7.75 16.41
CA GLU A 388 2.83 8.29 17.63
C GLU A 388 2.93 7.25 18.76
N ALA A 389 1.90 6.40 18.92
CA ALA A 389 1.93 5.32 19.90
C ALA A 389 3.02 4.29 19.59
N ASN A 390 3.26 3.97 18.32
CA ASN A 390 4.37 3.13 17.90
C ASN A 390 5.72 3.78 18.19
N TYR A 391 5.92 5.06 17.89
CA TYR A 391 7.17 5.77 18.18
C TYR A 391 7.45 5.88 19.69
N LYS A 392 6.39 6.04 20.50
CA LYS A 392 6.53 5.99 21.97
C LYS A 392 7.04 4.62 22.45
N MET A 393 6.57 3.52 21.86
CA MET A 393 7.07 2.18 22.17
C MET A 393 8.52 1.99 21.74
N ILE A 394 8.88 2.44 20.52
CA ILE A 394 10.26 2.37 20.00
C ILE A 394 11.21 3.20 20.89
N GLY A 395 10.84 4.43 21.23
CA GLY A 395 11.63 5.29 22.08
C GLY A 395 11.76 4.76 23.52
N ALA A 396 10.69 4.18 24.08
CA ALA A 396 10.74 3.53 25.39
C ALA A 396 11.67 2.31 25.38
N LEU A 397 11.72 1.57 24.27
CA LEU A 397 12.65 0.47 24.07
C LEU A 397 14.10 0.98 24.03
N ALA A 398 14.37 2.09 23.32
CA ALA A 398 15.68 2.73 23.30
C ALA A 398 16.13 3.19 24.72
N VAL A 399 15.22 3.75 25.52
CA VAL A 399 15.50 4.09 26.94
C VAL A 399 15.83 2.84 27.75
N THR A 400 15.05 1.77 27.59
CA THR A 400 15.28 0.51 28.35
C THR A 400 16.62 -0.12 27.99
N ARG A 401 17.07 0.02 26.75
CA ARG A 401 18.39 -0.45 26.30
C ARG A 401 19.54 0.48 26.68
N GLY A 402 19.25 1.64 27.28
CA GLY A 402 20.27 2.65 27.62
C GLY A 402 20.88 3.35 26.41
N GLU A 403 20.16 3.37 25.28
CA GLU A 403 20.60 4.00 24.04
C GLU A 403 20.26 5.47 23.97
N ILE A 404 19.21 5.91 24.70
CA ILE A 404 18.84 7.31 24.95
C ILE A 404 18.45 7.50 26.42
N GLU A 405 18.50 8.74 26.92
CA GLU A 405 17.98 9.07 28.24
C GLU A 405 16.46 9.29 28.22
N LYS A 406 15.77 9.01 29.33
CA LYS A 406 14.31 9.20 29.43
C LYS A 406 13.85 10.64 29.09
N LYS A 407 14.67 11.65 29.41
CA LYS A 407 14.39 13.04 29.09
C LYS A 407 14.39 13.34 27.58
N GLU A 408 15.06 12.51 26.78
CA GLU A 408 15.20 12.65 25.32
C GLU A 408 14.04 12.01 24.55
N LEU A 409 13.18 11.24 25.21
CA LEU A 409 12.08 10.51 24.56
C LEU A 409 11.20 11.38 23.67
N LYS A 410 10.87 12.61 24.11
CA LYS A 410 10.05 13.52 23.30
C LYS A 410 10.78 13.97 22.03
N ASN A 411 12.05 14.29 22.14
CA ASN A 411 12.88 14.68 20.99
C ASN A 411 13.10 13.49 20.03
N PHE A 412 13.30 12.29 20.59
CA PHE A 412 13.39 11.08 19.77
C PHE A 412 12.15 10.89 18.92
N ILE A 413 10.95 10.97 19.50
CA ILE A 413 9.69 10.83 18.75
C ILE A 413 9.58 11.89 17.65
N ALA A 414 9.94 13.13 17.95
CA ALA A 414 9.87 14.24 16.97
C ALA A 414 10.89 14.08 15.83
N ASN A 415 12.08 13.55 16.11
CA ASN A 415 13.16 13.49 15.13
C ASN A 415 13.15 12.19 14.28
N HIS A 416 12.61 11.11 14.81
CA HIS A 416 12.64 9.78 14.17
C HIS A 416 11.26 9.26 13.74
N GLY A 417 10.18 9.95 14.13
CA GLY A 417 8.79 9.64 13.75
C GLY A 417 8.24 10.64 12.76
N LEU A 418 7.16 10.23 12.08
CA LEU A 418 6.39 11.08 11.16
C LEU A 418 4.93 11.07 11.58
N PRO A 419 4.18 12.16 11.38
CA PRO A 419 2.71 12.10 11.45
C PRO A 419 2.17 11.05 10.49
N GLY A 420 1.04 10.43 10.79
CA GLY A 420 0.36 9.55 9.84
C GLY A 420 -0.54 10.33 8.90
N TRP A 421 -0.64 9.91 7.65
CA TRP A 421 -1.46 10.59 6.63
C TRP A 421 -2.28 9.64 5.74
N ALA A 422 -2.11 8.33 5.91
CA ALA A 422 -2.77 7.34 5.06
C ALA A 422 -4.20 7.04 5.52
N PRO A 423 -5.10 6.63 4.62
CA PRO A 423 -6.42 6.10 4.98
C PRO A 423 -6.32 4.94 5.98
N THR A 424 -7.41 4.66 6.71
CA THR A 424 -7.46 3.59 7.73
C THR A 424 -7.62 2.18 7.15
N GLN A 425 -7.50 2.00 5.85
CA GLN A 425 -7.53 0.68 5.22
C GLN A 425 -6.36 -0.18 5.71
N GLY A 426 -6.61 -1.42 6.16
CA GLY A 426 -5.69 -2.25 6.91
C GLY A 426 -4.29 -2.39 6.31
N HIS A 427 -4.19 -2.70 5.02
CA HIS A 427 -2.90 -2.86 4.31
C HIS A 427 -2.31 -1.53 3.80
N ILE A 428 -3.12 -0.51 3.50
CA ILE A 428 -2.67 0.76 2.90
C ILE A 428 -1.70 1.55 3.80
N PRO A 429 -1.95 1.73 5.12
CA PRO A 429 -1.07 2.53 5.97
C PRO A 429 0.21 1.82 6.42
N SER A 430 0.43 0.55 6.10
CA SER A 430 1.46 -0.32 6.67
C SER A 430 2.90 -0.02 6.18
N GLY A 431 3.48 1.08 6.61
CA GLY A 431 4.86 1.48 6.31
C GLY A 431 5.12 1.95 4.88
N VAL A 432 4.28 1.56 3.95
CA VAL A 432 4.44 1.82 2.51
C VAL A 432 4.22 3.29 2.11
N PRO A 433 3.35 4.08 2.77
CA PRO A 433 3.13 5.47 2.39
C PRO A 433 4.38 6.35 2.38
N TYR A 434 5.41 5.97 3.13
CA TYR A 434 6.67 6.71 3.17
C TYR A 434 7.65 6.32 2.06
N VAL A 435 7.44 5.25 1.31
CA VAL A 435 8.45 4.72 0.37
C VAL A 435 8.85 5.74 -0.70
N GLY A 436 7.91 6.51 -1.25
CA GLY A 436 8.25 7.58 -2.20
C GLY A 436 9.19 8.63 -1.61
N PHE A 437 8.90 9.10 -0.41
CA PHE A 437 9.75 10.04 0.32
C PHE A 437 11.07 9.39 0.78
N LEU A 438 11.04 8.11 1.17
CA LEU A 438 12.23 7.34 1.52
C LEU A 438 13.23 7.33 0.37
N ILE A 439 12.77 7.08 -0.86
CA ILE A 439 13.62 7.10 -2.05
C ILE A 439 14.27 8.47 -2.19
N ASP A 440 13.50 9.54 -2.10
CA ASP A 440 14.02 10.90 -2.19
C ASP A 440 15.05 11.21 -1.08
N ASP A 441 14.69 10.93 0.17
CA ASP A 441 15.52 11.27 1.32
C ASP A 441 16.85 10.54 1.33
N LEU A 442 16.85 9.24 1.00
CA LEU A 442 18.07 8.45 1.01
C LEU A 442 18.92 8.69 -0.26
N THR A 443 18.30 8.94 -1.41
CA THR A 443 19.05 9.25 -2.65
C THR A 443 19.73 10.60 -2.55
N THR A 444 19.04 11.62 -2.03
CA THR A 444 19.64 12.96 -1.85
C THR A 444 20.59 13.07 -0.67
N GLY A 445 20.57 12.09 0.25
CA GLY A 445 21.39 12.09 1.48
C GLY A 445 20.85 12.96 2.60
N ASN A 446 19.59 13.38 2.52
CA ASN A 446 18.89 14.04 3.64
C ASN A 446 18.79 13.11 4.86
N LYS A 447 18.67 11.79 4.59
CA LYS A 447 18.71 10.72 5.57
C LYS A 447 19.66 9.61 5.08
N ASN A 448 20.13 8.77 5.98
CA ASN A 448 21.03 7.65 5.64
C ASN A 448 20.33 6.30 5.82
N ARG A 449 19.36 6.23 6.73
CA ARG A 449 18.72 4.96 7.10
C ARG A 449 17.26 5.15 7.50
N ALA A 450 16.39 4.32 6.94
CA ALA A 450 14.99 4.22 7.32
C ALA A 450 14.65 2.77 7.69
N MET A 451 13.69 2.58 8.60
CA MET A 451 13.14 1.26 8.91
C MET A 451 11.65 1.23 8.56
N ILE A 452 11.27 0.27 7.72
CA ILE A 452 9.88 -0.05 7.42
C ILE A 452 9.42 -1.11 8.42
N VAL A 453 8.28 -0.88 9.06
CA VAL A 453 7.70 -1.75 10.09
C VAL A 453 6.24 -2.03 9.76
N GLY A 454 5.96 -3.21 9.23
CA GLY A 454 4.59 -3.69 9.04
C GLY A 454 4.20 -4.61 10.19
N LYS A 455 3.04 -4.35 10.78
CA LYS A 455 2.49 -5.22 11.82
C LYS A 455 0.97 -5.21 11.78
N GLY A 456 0.37 -6.28 12.25
CA GLY A 456 -1.08 -6.43 12.30
C GLY A 456 -1.49 -7.61 13.17
N SER A 457 -2.80 -7.81 13.31
CA SER A 457 -3.36 -8.92 14.06
C SER A 457 -3.79 -10.04 13.12
N LEU A 458 -3.47 -11.29 13.48
CA LEU A 458 -3.87 -12.49 12.72
C LEU A 458 -5.19 -13.09 13.20
N PHE A 459 -5.81 -12.53 14.23
CA PHE A 459 -7.07 -13.06 14.77
C PHE A 459 -8.31 -12.62 14.00
N LEU A 460 -8.19 -11.78 12.98
CA LEU A 460 -9.31 -11.28 12.18
C LEU A 460 -10.07 -12.40 11.47
N GLY A 461 -9.35 -13.39 10.92
CA GLY A 461 -9.94 -14.58 10.32
C GLY A 461 -10.32 -15.68 11.31
N ARG A 462 -10.20 -15.45 12.61
CA ARG A 462 -10.47 -16.43 13.69
C ARG A 462 -9.66 -17.73 13.61
N MET A 463 -8.50 -17.70 12.93
CA MET A 463 -7.62 -18.86 12.78
C MET A 463 -6.59 -18.96 13.89
N THR A 464 -6.12 -17.82 14.40
CA THR A 464 -5.12 -17.73 15.47
C THR A 464 -5.32 -16.47 16.28
N ASN A 465 -4.81 -16.46 17.51
CA ASN A 465 -4.81 -15.30 18.40
C ASN A 465 -3.43 -14.64 18.49
N LEU A 466 -2.71 -14.62 17.38
CA LEU A 466 -1.37 -14.04 17.28
C LEU A 466 -1.38 -12.69 16.56
N PHE A 467 -0.32 -11.92 16.76
CA PHE A 467 0.06 -10.83 15.87
C PHE A 467 0.96 -11.34 14.75
N ASP A 468 1.02 -10.57 13.67
CA ASP A 468 2.03 -10.70 12.63
C ASP A 468 2.89 -9.45 12.58
N GLY A 469 4.09 -9.58 12.05
CA GLY A 469 4.94 -8.43 11.79
C GLY A 469 6.28 -8.81 11.17
N VAL A 470 6.71 -7.92 10.31
CA VAL A 470 8.04 -7.94 9.70
C VAL A 470 8.55 -6.51 9.54
N SER A 471 9.84 -6.33 9.72
CA SER A 471 10.52 -5.06 9.48
C SER A 471 11.80 -5.27 8.70
N PHE A 472 12.26 -4.23 8.06
CA PHE A 472 13.55 -4.24 7.39
C PHE A 472 14.11 -2.81 7.28
N ILE A 473 15.41 -2.74 7.02
CA ILE A 473 16.13 -1.48 6.90
C ILE A 473 16.37 -1.17 5.43
N ALA A 474 16.13 0.08 5.06
CA ALA A 474 16.59 0.69 3.83
C ALA A 474 17.72 1.66 4.14
N GLU A 475 18.78 1.64 3.35
CA GLU A 475 19.96 2.48 3.54
C GLU A 475 20.31 3.24 2.26
N ARG A 476 20.92 4.40 2.43
CA ARG A 476 21.52 5.15 1.33
C ARG A 476 22.47 4.26 0.57
N ASN A 477 22.37 4.25 -0.76
CA ASN A 477 23.29 3.52 -1.63
C ASN A 477 24.67 4.16 -1.58
N GLN A 478 25.70 3.33 -1.42
CA GLN A 478 27.10 3.74 -1.41
C GLN A 478 27.79 3.55 -2.78
N GLY A 479 26.99 3.31 -3.82
CA GLY A 479 27.48 2.94 -5.15
C GLY A 479 27.60 1.42 -5.33
N ILE A 480 27.79 1.00 -6.54
CA ILE A 480 28.16 -0.38 -6.85
C ILE A 480 29.65 -0.49 -6.53
N ALA A 481 29.99 -1.23 -5.46
CA ALA A 481 31.37 -1.59 -5.25
C ALA A 481 31.88 -2.26 -6.55
N GLU A 482 32.96 -1.75 -7.12
CA GLU A 482 33.66 -2.48 -8.18
C GLU A 482 33.81 -3.91 -7.66
N GLU A 483 33.31 -4.89 -8.41
CA GLU A 483 33.58 -6.28 -8.08
C GLU A 483 35.11 -6.37 -8.01
N VAL A 484 35.60 -6.59 -6.78
CA VAL A 484 36.94 -7.08 -6.61
C VAL A 484 36.97 -8.34 -7.47
N THR A 485 37.59 -8.23 -8.65
CA THR A 485 37.65 -9.29 -9.64
C THR A 485 37.96 -10.56 -8.87
N SER A 486 37.01 -11.47 -8.86
CA SER A 486 37.17 -12.74 -8.16
C SER A 486 38.50 -13.30 -8.59
N ILE A 487 39.43 -13.43 -7.62
CA ILE A 487 40.75 -14.01 -7.90
C ILE A 487 40.46 -15.26 -8.72
N SER A 488 40.92 -15.29 -9.97
CA SER A 488 40.62 -16.39 -10.88
C SER A 488 41.10 -17.69 -10.24
N LYS A 489 40.44 -18.81 -10.55
CA LYS A 489 40.91 -20.12 -10.04
C LYS A 489 42.40 -20.35 -10.34
N ASP A 490 42.92 -19.78 -11.41
CA ASP A 490 44.33 -19.89 -11.80
C ASP A 490 45.22 -18.94 -10.97
N GLU A 491 44.75 -17.78 -10.54
CA GLU A 491 45.44 -16.93 -9.57
C GLU A 491 45.47 -17.56 -8.19
N ILE A 492 44.36 -18.17 -7.73
CA ILE A 492 44.33 -18.93 -6.48
C ILE A 492 45.32 -20.10 -6.53
N ARG A 493 45.36 -20.84 -7.66
CA ARG A 493 46.34 -21.91 -7.85
C ARG A 493 47.80 -21.40 -7.84
N LYS A 494 48.07 -20.24 -8.44
CA LYS A 494 49.38 -19.60 -8.41
C LYS A 494 49.78 -19.24 -6.97
N ILE A 495 48.89 -18.58 -6.22
CA ILE A 495 49.17 -18.18 -4.84
C ILE A 495 49.40 -19.42 -3.95
N ILE A 496 48.64 -20.49 -4.14
CA ILE A 496 48.84 -21.76 -3.41
C ILE A 496 50.18 -22.39 -3.79
N ALA A 497 50.52 -22.42 -5.07
CA ALA A 497 51.78 -22.99 -5.57
C ALA A 497 52.99 -22.21 -5.05
N GLU A 498 52.94 -20.88 -5.03
CA GLU A 498 53.99 -20.02 -4.48
C GLU A 498 54.12 -20.19 -2.96
N SER A 499 53.02 -20.28 -2.21
CA SER A 499 53.05 -20.53 -0.80
C SER A 499 53.65 -21.91 -0.44
N MET A 500 53.27 -22.95 -1.19
CA MET A 500 53.85 -24.30 -1.06
C MET A 500 55.36 -24.32 -1.37
N ARG A 501 55.79 -23.57 -2.40
CA ARG A 501 57.20 -23.45 -2.77
C ARG A 501 58.00 -22.76 -1.66
N ASN A 502 57.50 -21.69 -1.06
CA ASN A 502 58.16 -20.98 0.02
C ASN A 502 58.30 -21.86 1.27
N ILE A 503 57.21 -22.60 1.64
CA ILE A 503 57.25 -23.56 2.74
C ILE A 503 58.30 -24.66 2.48
N ALA A 504 58.40 -25.15 1.25
CA ALA A 504 59.39 -26.17 0.90
C ALA A 504 60.82 -25.63 0.94
N LEU A 505 61.05 -24.35 0.59
CA LEU A 505 62.35 -23.70 0.68
C LEU A 505 62.74 -23.48 2.15
N ASP A 506 61.84 -23.02 3.01
CA ASP A 506 62.09 -22.85 4.45
C ASP A 506 62.42 -24.19 5.12
N MET A 507 61.82 -25.31 4.69
CA MET A 507 62.11 -26.66 5.23
C MET A 507 63.46 -27.22 4.72
N ILE A 508 64.11 -26.63 3.73
CA ILE A 508 65.44 -27.03 3.25
C ILE A 508 66.57 -26.22 3.90
N GLU A 509 66.24 -25.05 4.45
CA GLU A 509 67.21 -24.16 5.16
C GLU A 509 67.31 -24.48 6.66
N GLU A 510 66.41 -25.34 7.24
CA GLU A 510 66.58 -25.95 8.55
C GLU A 510 67.27 -27.32 8.45
#